data_400e316d29116f9eccf2f034287d4d86
#
_entry.id   400e316d29116f9eccf2f034287d4d86
#
_cell.length_a   1.000
_cell.length_b   1.000
_cell.length_c   1.000
_cell.angle_alpha   90.00
_cell.angle_beta   90.00
_cell.angle_gamma   90.00
#
_symmetry.space_group_name_H-M   'P 1'
#
loop_
_entity.id
_entity.type
_entity.pdbx_description
1 polymer ?
#
loop_
_entity_poly.entity_id
_entity_poly.type
_entity_poly.pdbx_seq_one_letter_code
_entity_poly.pdbx_strand_id
1 'polypeptide(L)'
;SAQTTIKAETIVGGRKVMAGLALGSDGDTSEILAFAQRFAIIDEVTGQLRTPFVVQGGQVFINYAMIDTAFIQNLVLGMTLRSSALNAKGLPLLEINIPQGMLTLRSPGAGGSTTLNNNGLLVQDEDDSVRLRAGNLTLLKAGG
;
A
#
# COMPACT_ATOMS: atom_id res chain seq x y z
N SER A 1 1.27 -21.07 -33.54
CA SER A 1 0.57 -20.43 -32.39
C SER A 1 -0.64 -21.24 -31.98
N ALA A 2 -0.89 -21.33 -30.71
CA ALA A 2 -2.07 -21.96 -30.13
C ALA A 2 -2.74 -20.95 -29.20
N GLN A 3 -4.08 -20.89 -29.24
CA GLN A 3 -4.86 -20.03 -28.37
C GLN A 3 -6.12 -20.76 -27.92
N THR A 4 -6.41 -20.66 -26.64
CA THR A 4 -7.67 -21.13 -26.03
C THR A 4 -8.27 -19.99 -25.23
N THR A 5 -9.56 -19.73 -25.41
CA THR A 5 -10.26 -18.68 -24.70
C THR A 5 -11.55 -19.22 -24.10
N ILE A 6 -11.76 -18.98 -22.82
CA ILE A 6 -13.03 -19.19 -22.11
C ILE A 6 -13.58 -17.81 -21.75
N LYS A 7 -14.76 -17.47 -22.23
CA LYS A 7 -15.37 -16.17 -21.95
C LYS A 7 -16.86 -16.26 -21.67
N ALA A 8 -17.33 -15.33 -20.84
CA ALA A 8 -18.74 -15.01 -20.67
C ALA A 8 -18.95 -13.54 -21.03
N GLU A 9 -19.96 -13.24 -21.82
CA GLU A 9 -20.28 -11.86 -22.20
C GLU A 9 -21.79 -11.62 -22.18
N THR A 10 -22.17 -10.38 -21.90
CA THR A 10 -23.54 -9.93 -21.98
C THR A 10 -23.58 -8.50 -22.50
N ILE A 11 -24.71 -8.12 -23.08
CA ILE A 11 -24.96 -6.74 -23.54
C ILE A 11 -26.12 -6.18 -22.73
N VAL A 12 -25.88 -5.11 -22.01
CA VAL A 12 -26.91 -4.40 -21.22
C VAL A 12 -26.87 -2.92 -21.57
N GLY A 13 -28.00 -2.38 -22.04
CA GLY A 13 -28.10 -0.98 -22.41
C GLY A 13 -27.13 -0.54 -23.50
N GLY A 14 -26.81 -1.41 -24.49
CA GLY A 14 -25.84 -1.14 -25.54
C GLY A 14 -24.37 -1.24 -25.13
N ARG A 15 -24.09 -1.55 -23.88
CA ARG A 15 -22.73 -1.75 -23.36
C ARG A 15 -22.40 -3.24 -23.25
N LYS A 16 -21.29 -3.63 -23.87
CA LYS A 16 -20.75 -4.98 -23.77
C LYS A 16 -19.97 -5.14 -22.46
N VAL A 17 -20.34 -6.13 -21.65
CA VAL A 17 -19.62 -6.53 -20.44
C VAL A 17 -19.16 -7.97 -20.61
N MET A 18 -17.88 -8.22 -20.37
CA MET A 18 -17.32 -9.56 -20.51
C MET A 18 -16.27 -9.86 -19.46
N ALA A 19 -16.13 -11.15 -19.17
CA ALA A 19 -15.03 -11.70 -18.39
C ALA A 19 -14.54 -12.98 -19.06
N GLY A 20 -13.26 -13.29 -18.92
CA GLY A 20 -12.70 -14.48 -19.52
C GLY A 20 -11.26 -14.72 -19.14
N LEU A 21 -10.78 -15.87 -19.61
CA LEU A 21 -9.41 -16.31 -19.51
C LEU A 21 -8.94 -16.73 -20.90
N ALA A 22 -7.83 -16.19 -21.35
CA ALA A 22 -7.17 -16.60 -22.58
C ALA A 22 -5.78 -17.17 -22.27
N LEU A 23 -5.47 -18.27 -22.91
CA LEU A 23 -4.15 -18.90 -22.90
C LEU A 23 -3.58 -18.82 -24.30
N GLY A 24 -2.40 -18.28 -24.43
CA GLY A 24 -1.70 -18.11 -25.72
C GLY A 24 -0.28 -18.63 -25.69
N SER A 25 0.18 -19.18 -26.81
CA SER A 25 1.57 -19.53 -27.06
C SER A 25 1.89 -19.40 -28.54
N ASP A 26 3.01 -18.78 -28.87
CA ASP A 26 3.47 -18.60 -30.25
C ASP A 26 4.78 -19.35 -30.58
N GLY A 27 5.29 -20.13 -29.63
CA GLY A 27 6.52 -20.89 -29.74
C GLY A 27 7.70 -20.26 -28.99
N ASP A 28 7.77 -18.95 -28.94
CA ASP A 28 8.81 -18.20 -28.22
C ASP A 28 8.28 -17.61 -26.91
N THR A 29 7.02 -17.24 -26.89
CA THR A 29 6.34 -16.69 -25.73
C THR A 29 5.06 -17.43 -25.38
N SER A 30 4.70 -17.38 -24.12
CA SER A 30 3.43 -17.89 -23.62
C SER A 30 2.81 -16.88 -22.66
N GLU A 31 1.48 -16.77 -22.68
CA GLU A 31 0.76 -15.82 -21.86
C GLU A 31 -0.53 -16.40 -21.30
N ILE A 32 -0.92 -15.88 -20.12
CA ILE A 32 -2.22 -16.10 -19.52
C ILE A 32 -2.83 -14.71 -19.31
N LEU A 33 -3.94 -14.44 -20.00
CA LEU A 33 -4.65 -13.17 -19.90
C LEU A 33 -5.99 -13.40 -19.20
N ALA A 34 -6.20 -12.72 -18.07
CA ALA A 34 -7.48 -12.63 -17.43
C ALA A 34 -8.07 -11.24 -17.68
N PHE A 35 -9.28 -11.18 -18.23
CA PHE A 35 -9.99 -9.93 -18.46
C PHE A 35 -11.32 -9.95 -17.72
N ALA A 36 -11.46 -9.04 -16.77
CA ALA A 36 -12.62 -8.91 -15.90
C ALA A 36 -12.61 -7.52 -15.25
N GLN A 37 -13.77 -7.04 -14.83
CA GLN A 37 -13.85 -5.84 -14.00
C GLN A 37 -13.43 -6.11 -12.55
N ARG A 38 -13.51 -7.37 -12.12
CA ARG A 38 -13.14 -7.81 -10.78
C ARG A 38 -12.61 -9.24 -10.81
N PHE A 39 -11.50 -9.46 -10.13
CA PHE A 39 -10.99 -10.79 -9.83
C PHE A 39 -11.25 -11.11 -8.36
N ALA A 40 -11.91 -12.23 -8.08
CA ALA A 40 -12.26 -12.61 -6.73
C ALA A 40 -12.14 -14.13 -6.54
N ILE A 41 -11.82 -14.53 -5.32
CA ILE A 41 -11.78 -15.92 -4.89
C ILE A 41 -12.90 -16.13 -3.86
N ILE A 42 -13.68 -17.19 -4.02
CA ILE A 42 -14.69 -17.58 -3.06
C ILE A 42 -14.02 -18.45 -2.00
N ASP A 43 -14.16 -18.05 -0.74
CA ASP A 43 -13.73 -18.87 0.39
C ASP A 43 -14.74 -20.03 0.56
N GLU A 44 -14.28 -21.25 0.34
CA GLU A 44 -15.13 -22.45 0.43
C GLU A 44 -15.68 -22.70 1.83
N VAL A 45 -14.97 -22.27 2.87
CA VAL A 45 -15.37 -22.48 4.27
C VAL A 45 -16.50 -21.52 4.67
N THR A 46 -16.38 -20.26 4.31
CA THR A 46 -17.34 -19.21 4.71
C THR A 46 -18.33 -18.85 3.61
N GLY A 47 -18.08 -19.28 2.35
CA GLY A 47 -18.85 -18.87 1.17
C GLY A 47 -18.71 -17.39 0.82
N GLN A 48 -17.86 -16.66 1.51
CA GLN A 48 -17.67 -15.24 1.28
C GLN A 48 -16.76 -14.94 0.08
N LEU A 49 -17.15 -13.96 -0.70
CA LEU A 49 -16.36 -13.46 -1.81
C LEU A 49 -15.18 -12.64 -1.30
N ARG A 50 -13.96 -13.03 -1.68
CA ARG A 50 -12.73 -12.31 -1.36
C ARG A 50 -12.14 -11.70 -2.62
N THR A 51 -11.70 -10.47 -2.52
CA THR A 51 -10.95 -9.79 -3.59
C THR A 51 -9.51 -9.59 -3.12
N PRO A 52 -8.62 -10.57 -3.33
CA PRO A 52 -7.25 -10.48 -2.82
C PRO A 52 -6.49 -9.33 -3.47
N PHE A 53 -6.75 -9.07 -4.72
CA PHE A 53 -6.24 -7.91 -5.44
C PHE A 53 -7.24 -7.46 -6.52
N VAL A 54 -7.14 -6.20 -6.91
CA VAL A 54 -7.91 -5.61 -8.00
C VAL A 54 -6.94 -4.93 -8.97
N VAL A 55 -7.11 -5.17 -10.25
CA VAL A 55 -6.39 -4.46 -11.30
C VAL A 55 -7.31 -3.39 -11.86
N GLN A 56 -6.94 -2.14 -11.72
CA GLN A 56 -7.73 -1.01 -12.18
C GLN A 56 -6.83 0.16 -12.58
N GLY A 57 -7.09 0.78 -13.75
CA GLY A 57 -6.32 1.93 -14.20
C GLY A 57 -4.83 1.68 -14.37
N GLY A 58 -4.42 0.45 -14.74
CA GLY A 58 -3.03 0.05 -14.89
C GLY A 58 -2.29 -0.19 -13.57
N GLN A 59 -3.01 -0.22 -12.46
CA GLN A 59 -2.45 -0.46 -11.11
C GLN A 59 -3.06 -1.71 -10.48
N VAL A 60 -2.28 -2.34 -9.60
CA VAL A 60 -2.72 -3.45 -8.76
C VAL A 60 -2.96 -2.94 -7.35
N PHE A 61 -4.18 -3.10 -6.86
CA PHE A 61 -4.55 -2.80 -5.48
C PHE A 61 -4.64 -4.10 -4.70
N ILE A 62 -3.90 -4.20 -3.61
CA ILE A 62 -3.94 -5.32 -2.68
C ILE A 62 -4.63 -4.82 -1.41
N ASN A 63 -5.85 -5.30 -1.15
CA ASN A 63 -6.62 -4.86 0.01
C ASN A 63 -5.99 -5.27 1.33
N TYR A 64 -5.47 -6.48 1.39
CA TYR A 64 -4.82 -7.02 2.58
C TYR A 64 -3.83 -8.10 2.16
N ALA A 65 -2.57 -7.93 2.52
CA ALA A 65 -1.53 -8.93 2.30
C ALA A 65 -0.87 -9.29 3.63
N MET A 66 -0.83 -10.59 3.96
CA MET A 66 0.01 -11.12 5.02
C MET A 66 1.19 -11.82 4.35
N ILE A 67 2.39 -11.33 4.61
CA ILE A 67 3.64 -11.87 4.10
C ILE A 67 4.39 -12.45 5.28
N ASP A 68 4.50 -13.77 5.34
CA ASP A 68 5.25 -14.46 6.39
C ASP A 68 6.74 -14.21 6.24
N THR A 69 7.28 -14.48 5.05
CA THR A 69 8.68 -14.19 4.72
C THR A 69 8.78 -13.74 3.27
N ALA A 70 9.42 -12.59 3.04
CA ALA A 70 9.66 -12.09 1.69
C ALA A 70 11.04 -11.45 1.55
N PHE A 71 11.68 -11.67 0.39
CA PHE A 71 12.83 -10.90 -0.03
C PHE A 71 12.37 -9.78 -0.97
N ILE A 72 12.43 -8.54 -0.50
CA ILE A 72 12.09 -7.36 -1.29
C ILE A 72 13.37 -6.66 -1.70
N GLN A 73 13.74 -6.77 -2.97
CA GLN A 73 14.95 -6.16 -3.50
C GLN A 73 14.82 -4.63 -3.65
N ASN A 74 13.66 -4.16 -4.09
CA ASN A 74 13.37 -2.74 -4.24
C ASN A 74 11.94 -2.44 -3.77
N LEU A 75 11.79 -1.46 -2.89
CA LEU A 75 10.50 -0.92 -2.47
C LEU A 75 10.45 0.57 -2.82
N VAL A 76 9.56 0.94 -3.73
CA VAL A 76 9.31 2.33 -4.08
C VAL A 76 8.03 2.81 -3.38
N LEU A 77 8.18 3.77 -2.48
CA LEU A 77 7.06 4.36 -1.75
C LEU A 77 6.61 5.65 -2.45
N GLY A 78 5.36 5.68 -2.91
CA GLY A 78 4.79 6.83 -3.62
C GLY A 78 4.39 7.98 -2.68
N MET A 79 3.78 7.65 -1.54
CA MET A 79 3.21 8.65 -0.63
C MET A 79 3.65 8.44 0.82
N THR A 80 3.09 7.44 1.49
CA THR A 80 3.31 7.24 2.93
C THR A 80 3.34 5.77 3.27
N LEU A 81 4.32 5.38 4.09
CA LEU A 81 4.32 4.10 4.80
C LEU A 81 4.02 4.40 6.26
N ARG A 82 3.04 3.72 6.85
CA ARG A 82 2.63 3.96 8.24
C ARG A 82 2.23 2.68 8.94
N SER A 83 2.41 2.65 10.27
CA SER A 83 1.92 1.57 11.12
C SER A 83 0.39 1.61 11.24
N SER A 84 -0.22 0.44 11.43
CA SER A 84 -1.63 0.34 11.82
C SER A 84 -1.85 0.68 13.30
N ALA A 85 -0.80 0.53 14.14
CA ALA A 85 -0.84 0.92 15.54
C ALA A 85 -0.82 2.46 15.65
N LEU A 86 -1.71 2.99 16.48
CA LEU A 86 -1.90 4.42 16.67
C LEU A 86 -1.58 4.83 18.12
N ASN A 87 -1.19 6.09 18.30
CA ASN A 87 -1.04 6.68 19.63
C ASN A 87 -2.39 7.16 20.19
N ALA A 88 -2.39 7.73 21.39
CA ALA A 88 -3.59 8.25 22.06
C ALA A 88 -4.29 9.39 21.29
N LYS A 89 -3.61 10.05 20.36
CA LYS A 89 -4.18 11.10 19.48
C LYS A 89 -4.70 10.53 18.14
N GLY A 90 -4.65 9.22 17.92
CA GLY A 90 -5.07 8.58 16.65
C GLY A 90 -4.04 8.71 15.54
N LEU A 91 -2.78 9.03 15.83
CA LEU A 91 -1.70 9.15 14.86
C LEU A 91 -0.87 7.85 14.80
N PRO A 92 -0.35 7.44 13.62
CA PRO A 92 0.50 6.27 13.49
C PRO A 92 1.74 6.35 14.37
N LEU A 93 2.15 5.24 14.99
CA LEU A 93 3.38 5.20 15.79
C LEU A 93 4.63 5.31 14.92
N LEU A 94 4.60 4.76 13.71
CA LEU A 94 5.66 4.91 12.70
C LEU A 94 5.04 5.50 11.44
N GLU A 95 5.69 6.50 10.88
CA GLU A 95 5.30 7.11 9.61
C GLU A 95 6.52 7.54 8.81
N ILE A 96 6.60 7.10 7.55
CA ILE A 96 7.53 7.62 6.55
C ILE A 96 6.70 8.42 5.55
N ASN A 97 6.83 9.72 5.56
CA ASN A 97 6.12 10.63 4.67
C ASN A 97 7.06 11.04 3.54
N ILE A 98 6.88 10.44 2.37
CA ILE A 98 7.74 10.66 1.20
C ILE A 98 7.60 12.08 0.65
N PRO A 99 6.40 12.65 0.46
CA PRO A 99 6.26 14.02 -0.01
C PRO A 99 6.98 15.06 0.86
N GLN A 100 7.06 14.82 2.17
CA GLN A 100 7.74 15.72 3.11
C GLN A 100 9.19 15.31 3.40
N GLY A 101 9.65 14.13 2.90
CA GLY A 101 10.98 13.60 3.19
C GLY A 101 11.21 13.42 4.70
N MET A 102 10.23 12.85 5.41
CA MET A 102 10.21 12.82 6.86
C MET A 102 9.89 11.41 7.40
N LEU A 103 10.68 11.00 8.39
CA LEU A 103 10.42 9.82 9.23
C LEU A 103 9.98 10.31 10.61
N THR A 104 8.86 9.81 11.12
CA THR A 104 8.36 10.11 12.46
C THR A 104 8.10 8.83 13.24
N LEU A 105 8.62 8.78 14.45
CA LEU A 105 8.31 7.79 15.48
C LEU A 105 7.56 8.49 16.60
N ARG A 106 6.45 7.91 17.05
CA ARG A 106 5.63 8.48 18.16
C ARG A 106 5.52 7.47 19.29
N SER A 107 5.45 7.98 20.53
CA SER A 107 5.11 7.13 21.65
C SER A 107 3.64 6.69 21.59
N PRO A 108 3.26 5.61 22.25
CA PRO A 108 1.85 5.20 22.35
C PRO A 108 0.96 6.21 23.08
N GLY A 109 1.54 7.07 23.91
CA GLY A 109 0.85 8.13 24.66
C GLY A 109 0.38 9.30 23.81
N ALA A 110 -0.06 10.38 24.45
CA ALA A 110 -0.55 11.58 23.78
C ALA A 110 0.58 12.50 23.29
N GLY A 111 1.78 12.43 23.87
CA GLY A 111 2.96 13.21 23.47
C GLY A 111 4.18 12.32 23.28
N GLY A 112 5.28 12.93 22.89
CA GLY A 112 6.54 12.25 22.62
C GLY A 112 6.70 11.78 21.19
N SER A 113 7.74 12.29 20.54
CA SER A 113 8.06 11.92 19.15
C SER A 113 9.53 12.10 18.83
N THR A 114 9.98 11.35 17.83
CA THR A 114 11.26 11.54 17.17
C THR A 114 11.01 11.76 15.69
N THR A 115 11.48 12.87 15.16
CA THR A 115 11.35 13.25 13.76
C THR A 115 12.73 13.39 13.13
N LEU A 116 12.92 12.73 11.98
CA LEU A 116 14.11 12.83 11.15
C LEU A 116 13.72 13.32 9.76
N ASN A 117 14.38 14.35 9.28
CA ASN A 117 14.24 14.86 7.92
C ASN A 117 15.57 15.44 7.41
N ASN A 118 15.57 16.11 6.26
CA ASN A 118 16.77 16.71 5.68
C ASN A 118 17.34 17.89 6.51
N ASN A 119 16.58 18.44 7.45
CA ASN A 119 17.06 19.49 8.35
C ASN A 119 17.75 18.93 9.60
N GLY A 120 17.49 17.67 9.94
CA GLY A 120 18.12 17.00 11.08
C GLY A 120 17.15 16.17 11.90
N LEU A 121 17.50 16.01 13.18
CA LEU A 121 16.80 15.19 14.16
C LEU A 121 16.19 16.08 15.24
N LEU A 122 14.91 15.83 15.55
CA LEU A 122 14.18 16.43 16.65
C LEU A 122 13.61 15.34 17.56
N VAL A 123 13.90 15.39 18.86
CA VAL A 123 13.31 14.49 19.86
C VAL A 123 12.53 15.32 20.87
N GLN A 124 11.28 14.91 21.08
CA GLN A 124 10.37 15.49 22.06
C GLN A 124 9.91 14.44 23.08
N ASP A 125 9.73 14.84 24.32
CA ASP A 125 9.22 13.99 25.39
C ASP A 125 7.69 13.90 25.41
N GLU A 126 7.15 13.28 26.45
CA GLU A 126 5.71 13.04 26.65
C GLU A 126 4.89 14.33 26.72
N ASP A 127 5.50 15.44 27.15
CA ASP A 127 4.88 16.77 27.22
C ASP A 127 5.12 17.57 25.93
N ASP A 128 5.63 16.94 24.86
CA ASP A 128 6.05 17.55 23.61
C ASP A 128 7.18 18.60 23.80
N SER A 129 7.89 18.55 24.93
CA SER A 129 9.04 19.41 25.20
C SER A 129 10.27 18.88 24.46
N VAL A 130 11.02 19.79 23.83
CA VAL A 130 12.21 19.45 23.06
C VAL A 130 13.32 18.97 23.99
N ARG A 131 13.83 17.76 23.76
CA ARG A 131 14.95 17.14 24.48
C ARG A 131 16.23 17.11 23.66
N LEU A 132 16.10 17.01 22.35
CA LEU A 132 17.26 17.02 21.45
C LEU A 132 16.90 17.68 20.13
N ARG A 133 17.80 18.55 19.66
CA ARG A 133 17.84 19.04 18.27
C ARG A 133 19.25 18.89 17.74
N ALA A 134 19.37 18.31 16.55
CA ALA A 134 20.64 18.20 15.85
C ALA A 134 20.44 18.48 14.37
N GLY A 135 21.21 19.40 13.82
CA GLY A 135 21.13 19.83 12.44
C GLY A 135 20.78 21.32 12.30
N ASN A 136 19.90 21.70 11.37
CA ASN A 136 19.49 23.08 11.18
C ASN A 136 18.47 23.49 12.25
N LEU A 137 18.96 24.06 13.35
CA LEU A 137 18.15 24.38 14.53
C LEU A 137 17.06 25.43 14.27
N THR A 138 17.20 26.23 13.23
CA THR A 138 16.20 27.26 12.84
C THR A 138 14.95 26.60 12.26
N LEU A 139 15.11 25.47 11.54
CA LEU A 139 14.03 24.76 10.85
C LEU A 139 13.45 23.60 11.67
N LEU A 140 14.18 23.11 12.69
CA LEU A 140 13.72 22.07 13.61
C LEU A 140 12.92 22.69 14.75
N LYS A 141 11.61 22.82 14.56
CA LYS A 141 10.69 23.42 15.56
C LYS A 141 9.81 22.37 16.20
N ALA A 142 9.52 22.56 17.50
CA ALA A 142 8.56 21.75 18.23
C ALA A 142 7.12 22.00 17.70
N GLY A 143 6.29 20.96 17.66
CA GLY A 143 4.88 21.10 17.32
C GLY A 143 4.59 21.38 15.84
N GLY A 144 5.52 21.01 14.96
CA GLY A 144 5.34 21.09 13.52
C GLY A 144 4.61 19.89 12.93
#